data_8ac32c828c35acc84568a6e1f765aad5
#
_entry.id   8ac32c828c35acc84568a6e1f765aad5
#
_cell.length_a   1.000
_cell.length_b   1.000
_cell.length_c   1.000
_cell.angle_alpha   90.00
_cell.angle_beta   90.00
_cell.angle_gamma   90.00
#
_symmetry.space_group_name_H-M   'P 1'
#
loop_
_entity.id
_entity.type
_entity.pdbx_description
1 polymer ?
#
loop_
_entity_poly.entity_id
_entity_poly.type
_entity_poly.pdbx_seq_one_letter_code
_entity_poly.pdbx_strand_id
1 'polypeptide(L)'
;MTDLYGEPSDDMNNIFGAVIEAIDGNWDSVAELTEGSRTSTLYAYYHNLAMAMKGHLADSLMYYYQPFERGLFLPVGEKSGQLTIAASSEVWYRLGEMTMAEHSAMLAQIFSPNHFGVPYLKRLAQINLVNGQEEAARKYLRLLSEENGCEEWVSDRIPGQESRAVKEELATLR
;
A
#
# COMPACT_ATOMS: atom_id res chain seq x y z
N MET A 1 23.28 -8.39 -28.14
CA MET A 1 22.26 -9.14 -27.37
C MET A 1 22.25 -8.51 -26.00
N THR A 2 21.64 -7.35 -25.93
CA THR A 2 21.82 -6.37 -24.86
C THR A 2 20.44 -5.88 -24.42
N ASP A 3 20.23 -5.95 -23.14
CA ASP A 3 19.30 -5.16 -22.31
C ASP A 3 17.82 -5.14 -22.72
N LEU A 4 17.13 -6.22 -22.33
CA LEU A 4 15.66 -6.30 -22.31
C LEU A 4 15.06 -5.76 -21.00
N TYR A 5 15.87 -5.23 -20.11
CA TYR A 5 15.44 -4.54 -18.88
C TYR A 5 16.00 -3.11 -18.94
N GLY A 6 15.27 -2.24 -19.64
CA GLY A 6 15.46 -0.80 -19.46
C GLY A 6 15.31 -0.45 -17.97
N GLU A 7 16.11 0.52 -17.49
CA GLU A 7 15.91 1.05 -16.14
C GLU A 7 14.44 1.47 -15.96
N PRO A 8 13.84 1.20 -14.80
CA PRO A 8 12.48 1.66 -14.53
C PRO A 8 12.43 3.16 -14.81
N SER A 9 11.44 3.61 -15.59
CA SER A 9 11.24 5.05 -15.81
C SER A 9 11.06 5.72 -14.46
N ASP A 10 11.45 7.00 -14.33
CA ASP A 10 11.24 7.78 -13.11
C ASP A 10 9.80 7.66 -12.60
N ASP A 11 8.84 7.59 -13.50
CA ASP A 11 7.44 7.32 -13.20
C ASP A 11 7.21 6.01 -12.45
N MET A 12 7.84 4.92 -12.87
CA MET A 12 7.69 3.62 -12.20
C MET A 12 8.29 3.65 -10.79
N ASN A 13 9.45 4.29 -10.61
CA ASN A 13 10.09 4.43 -9.32
C ASN A 13 9.23 5.25 -8.34
N ASN A 14 8.61 6.33 -8.82
CA ASN A 14 7.71 7.15 -8.01
C ASN A 14 6.46 6.38 -7.58
N ILE A 15 5.87 5.56 -8.45
CA ILE A 15 4.73 4.71 -8.07
C ILE A 15 5.13 3.66 -7.04
N PHE A 16 6.28 3.01 -7.18
CA PHE A 16 6.78 2.07 -6.16
C PHE A 16 7.02 2.79 -4.82
N GLY A 17 7.60 3.99 -4.85
CA GLY A 17 7.73 4.84 -3.68
C GLY A 17 6.38 5.13 -3.03
N ALA A 18 5.40 5.54 -3.81
CA ALA A 18 4.04 5.82 -3.32
C ALA A 18 3.36 4.59 -2.69
N VAL A 19 3.59 3.38 -3.22
CA VAL A 19 3.11 2.12 -2.61
C VAL A 19 3.70 1.92 -1.22
N ILE A 20 5.01 2.11 -1.08
CA ILE A 20 5.72 1.93 0.20
C ILE A 20 5.23 2.94 1.23
N GLU A 21 5.24 4.23 0.85
CA GLU A 21 4.84 5.33 1.73
C GLU A 21 3.36 5.23 2.15
N ALA A 22 2.47 4.77 1.27
CA ALA A 22 1.06 4.55 1.59
C ALA A 22 0.87 3.44 2.64
N ILE A 23 1.65 2.36 2.58
CA ILE A 23 1.62 1.27 3.56
C ILE A 23 2.11 1.76 4.92
N ASP A 24 3.13 2.62 4.94
CA ASP A 24 3.68 3.20 6.15
C ASP A 24 2.85 4.41 6.65
N GLY A 25 1.85 4.87 5.87
CA GLY A 25 0.94 5.94 6.25
C GLY A 25 1.47 7.37 6.03
N ASN A 26 2.54 7.52 5.27
CA ASN A 26 3.21 8.80 5.00
C ASN A 26 2.54 9.56 3.85
N TRP A 27 1.34 10.09 4.10
CA TRP A 27 0.48 10.68 3.06
C TRP A 27 1.05 11.94 2.42
N ASP A 28 1.91 12.68 3.11
CA ASP A 28 2.60 13.83 2.52
C ASP A 28 3.58 13.38 1.44
N SER A 29 4.37 12.34 1.72
CA SER A 29 5.28 11.73 0.74
C SER A 29 4.53 11.12 -0.44
N VAL A 30 3.40 10.44 -0.20
CA VAL A 30 2.55 9.90 -1.29
C VAL A 30 2.06 11.02 -2.19
N ALA A 31 1.58 12.13 -1.62
CA ALA A 31 1.11 13.27 -2.38
C ALA A 31 2.23 13.89 -3.23
N GLU A 32 3.42 14.08 -2.67
CA GLU A 32 4.59 14.63 -3.35
C GLU A 32 5.05 13.74 -4.51
N LEU A 33 5.18 12.43 -4.27
CA LEU A 33 5.59 11.45 -5.29
C LEU A 33 4.59 11.35 -6.45
N THR A 34 3.33 11.67 -6.21
CA THR A 34 2.25 11.58 -7.20
C THR A 34 1.84 12.93 -7.78
N GLU A 35 2.44 14.02 -7.34
CA GLU A 35 2.18 15.35 -7.86
C GLU A 35 2.71 15.48 -9.30
N GLY A 36 1.92 16.06 -10.18
CA GLY A 36 2.35 16.42 -11.54
C GLY A 36 2.26 15.32 -12.60
N SER A 37 2.00 14.07 -12.28
CA SER A 37 1.76 13.03 -13.28
C SER A 37 0.34 13.12 -13.84
N ARG A 38 0.23 13.53 -15.10
CA ARG A 38 -1.03 14.04 -15.66
C ARG A 38 -1.89 13.02 -16.40
N THR A 39 -1.42 11.78 -16.56
CA THR A 39 -2.12 10.82 -17.44
C THR A 39 -2.16 9.37 -16.92
N SER A 40 -1.45 9.04 -15.85
CA SER A 40 -1.45 7.69 -15.30
C SER A 40 -2.59 7.49 -14.30
N THR A 41 -3.35 6.44 -14.49
CA THR A 41 -4.44 6.05 -13.57
C THR A 41 -3.93 5.76 -12.16
N LEU A 42 -2.77 5.10 -12.02
CA LEU A 42 -2.19 4.79 -10.71
C LEU A 42 -1.76 6.05 -9.96
N TYR A 43 -1.18 7.02 -10.65
CA TYR A 43 -0.82 8.31 -10.05
C TYR A 43 -2.07 9.04 -9.51
N ALA A 44 -3.09 9.19 -10.36
CA ALA A 44 -4.34 9.82 -9.95
C ALA A 44 -4.97 9.11 -8.76
N TYR A 45 -4.92 7.78 -8.75
CA TYR A 45 -5.44 6.96 -7.66
C TYR A 45 -4.70 7.19 -6.34
N TYR A 46 -3.37 7.08 -6.31
CA TYR A 46 -2.59 7.32 -5.09
C TYR A 46 -2.64 8.76 -4.63
N HIS A 47 -2.65 9.72 -5.57
CA HIS A 47 -2.83 11.13 -5.25
C HIS A 47 -4.19 11.38 -4.56
N ASN A 48 -5.28 10.87 -5.15
CA ASN A 48 -6.61 10.99 -4.57
C ASN A 48 -6.70 10.30 -3.21
N LEU A 49 -6.07 9.14 -3.05
CA LEU A 49 -6.02 8.44 -1.76
C LEU A 49 -5.29 9.29 -0.71
N ALA A 50 -4.13 9.87 -1.05
CA ALA A 50 -3.41 10.76 -0.16
C ALA A 50 -4.25 12.00 0.22
N MET A 51 -4.93 12.62 -0.76
CA MET A 51 -5.82 13.75 -0.50
C MET A 51 -7.01 13.35 0.37
N ALA A 52 -7.56 12.15 0.18
CA ALA A 52 -8.63 11.62 1.05
C ALA A 52 -8.16 11.46 2.50
N MET A 53 -7.00 10.85 2.71
CA MET A 53 -6.43 10.63 4.04
C MET A 53 -6.04 11.93 4.74
N LYS A 54 -5.71 12.98 3.97
CA LYS A 54 -5.44 14.35 4.47
C LYS A 54 -6.71 15.19 4.65
N GLY A 55 -7.89 14.69 4.26
CA GLY A 55 -9.17 15.42 4.35
C GLY A 55 -9.38 16.47 3.25
N HIS A 56 -8.57 16.46 2.19
CA HIS A 56 -8.58 17.46 1.11
C HIS A 56 -9.09 16.94 -0.23
N LEU A 57 -9.64 15.72 -0.28
CA LEU A 57 -10.05 15.10 -1.54
C LEU A 57 -11.05 15.96 -2.32
N ALA A 58 -12.09 16.47 -1.65
CA ALA A 58 -13.14 17.25 -2.32
C ALA A 58 -12.59 18.54 -2.95
N ASP A 59 -11.64 19.17 -2.29
CA ASP A 59 -11.03 20.43 -2.76
C ASP A 59 -10.05 20.19 -3.92
N SER A 60 -9.39 19.04 -3.94
CA SER A 60 -8.31 18.74 -4.91
C SER A 60 -8.79 18.03 -6.16
N LEU A 61 -9.90 17.29 -6.12
CA LEU A 61 -10.40 16.47 -7.24
C LEU A 61 -10.51 17.21 -8.56
N MET A 62 -10.86 18.50 -8.52
CA MET A 62 -11.09 19.31 -9.72
C MET A 62 -9.81 19.90 -10.32
N TYR A 63 -8.69 19.83 -9.63
CA TYR A 63 -7.43 20.43 -10.07
C TYR A 63 -6.46 19.43 -10.72
N TYR A 64 -6.70 18.12 -10.57
CA TYR A 64 -5.85 17.06 -11.08
C TYR A 64 -6.57 16.21 -12.11
N TYR A 65 -5.77 15.52 -12.95
CA TYR A 65 -6.31 14.57 -13.92
C TYR A 65 -7.12 13.47 -13.22
N GLN A 66 -8.36 13.27 -13.67
CA GLN A 66 -9.25 12.23 -13.16
C GLN A 66 -9.58 11.22 -14.25
N PRO A 67 -9.11 9.98 -14.17
CA PRO A 67 -9.45 8.91 -15.09
C PRO A 67 -10.82 8.30 -14.77
N PHE A 68 -11.87 9.13 -14.74
CA PHE A 68 -13.23 8.75 -14.33
C PHE A 68 -13.23 8.01 -12.97
N GLU A 69 -14.03 6.95 -12.83
CA GLU A 69 -14.12 6.13 -11.61
C GLU A 69 -12.78 5.51 -11.17
N ARG A 70 -11.83 5.32 -12.11
CA ARG A 70 -10.54 4.70 -11.83
C ARG A 70 -9.58 5.56 -11.00
N GLY A 71 -9.87 6.84 -10.87
CA GLY A 71 -9.15 7.72 -9.96
C GLY A 71 -9.47 7.49 -8.49
N LEU A 72 -10.58 6.80 -8.19
CA LEU A 72 -11.05 6.50 -6.83
C LEU A 72 -11.17 5.00 -6.57
N PHE A 73 -11.37 4.19 -7.60
CA PHE A 73 -11.54 2.75 -7.51
C PHE A 73 -10.86 2.04 -8.69
N LEU A 74 -9.96 1.11 -8.38
CA LEU A 74 -9.28 0.26 -9.36
C LEU A 74 -9.85 -1.15 -9.31
N PRO A 75 -10.70 -1.55 -10.28
CA PRO A 75 -11.21 -2.91 -10.32
C PRO A 75 -10.06 -3.89 -10.62
N VAL A 76 -9.93 -4.92 -9.79
CA VAL A 76 -8.98 -6.01 -10.01
C VAL A 76 -9.63 -7.06 -10.91
N GLY A 77 -8.97 -7.40 -12.00
CA GLY A 77 -9.39 -8.42 -12.97
C GLY A 77 -8.21 -9.27 -13.43
N GLU A 78 -8.48 -10.25 -14.28
CA GLU A 78 -7.48 -11.22 -14.78
C GLU A 78 -6.24 -10.59 -15.42
N LYS A 79 -6.36 -9.37 -15.94
CA LYS A 79 -5.28 -8.64 -16.60
C LYS A 79 -4.68 -7.52 -15.75
N SER A 80 -5.05 -7.43 -14.48
CA SER A 80 -4.53 -6.40 -13.59
C SER A 80 -3.07 -6.64 -13.27
N GLY A 81 -2.24 -5.60 -13.43
CA GLY A 81 -0.85 -5.65 -13.00
C GLY A 81 -0.71 -5.63 -11.49
N GLN A 82 0.44 -6.07 -11.00
CA GLN A 82 0.77 -6.14 -9.57
C GLN A 82 0.49 -4.82 -8.82
N LEU A 83 0.88 -3.69 -9.38
CA LEU A 83 0.67 -2.37 -8.75
C LEU A 83 -0.81 -2.00 -8.62
N THR A 84 -1.65 -2.38 -9.59
CA THR A 84 -3.10 -2.19 -9.50
C THR A 84 -3.71 -3.02 -8.39
N ILE A 85 -3.24 -4.26 -8.23
CA ILE A 85 -3.68 -5.17 -7.18
C ILE A 85 -3.25 -4.63 -5.81
N ALA A 86 -2.02 -4.14 -5.70
CA ALA A 86 -1.50 -3.51 -4.49
C ALA A 86 -2.32 -2.27 -4.09
N ALA A 87 -2.61 -1.41 -5.06
CA ALA A 87 -3.44 -0.22 -4.86
C ALA A 87 -4.85 -0.57 -4.36
N SER A 88 -5.45 -1.63 -4.91
CA SER A 88 -6.76 -2.13 -4.42
C SER A 88 -6.68 -2.58 -2.96
N SER A 89 -5.62 -3.28 -2.56
CA SER A 89 -5.41 -3.70 -1.16
C SER A 89 -5.37 -2.51 -0.21
N GLU A 90 -4.74 -1.42 -0.61
CA GLU A 90 -4.63 -0.21 0.21
C GLU A 90 -5.99 0.41 0.52
N VAL A 91 -6.84 0.58 -0.49
CA VAL A 91 -8.18 1.15 -0.28
C VAL A 91 -9.05 0.25 0.59
N TRP A 92 -9.07 -1.05 0.34
CA TRP A 92 -9.84 -1.98 1.15
C TRP A 92 -9.41 -1.97 2.63
N TYR A 93 -8.09 -1.89 2.87
CA TYR A 93 -7.54 -1.76 4.21
C TYR A 93 -8.02 -0.47 4.90
N ARG A 94 -7.97 0.67 4.21
CA ARG A 94 -8.42 1.96 4.77
C ARG A 94 -9.93 2.04 5.00
N LEU A 95 -10.71 1.28 4.22
CA LEU A 95 -12.16 1.14 4.41
C LEU A 95 -12.55 0.14 5.51
N GLY A 96 -11.59 -0.58 6.10
CA GLY A 96 -11.87 -1.60 7.10
C GLY A 96 -12.30 -2.96 6.53
N GLU A 97 -12.27 -3.12 5.20
CA GLU A 97 -12.64 -4.37 4.51
C GLU A 97 -11.46 -5.34 4.46
N MET A 98 -11.13 -5.92 5.62
CA MET A 98 -9.92 -6.70 5.81
C MET A 98 -9.85 -7.95 4.92
N THR A 99 -10.98 -8.61 4.62
CA THR A 99 -11.01 -9.79 3.74
C THR A 99 -10.58 -9.45 2.32
N MET A 100 -11.09 -8.34 1.78
CA MET A 100 -10.72 -7.89 0.43
C MET A 100 -9.28 -7.35 0.39
N ALA A 101 -8.87 -6.67 1.46
CA ALA A 101 -7.49 -6.19 1.61
C ALA A 101 -6.49 -7.35 1.64
N GLU A 102 -6.78 -8.40 2.42
CA GLU A 102 -5.93 -9.59 2.53
C GLU A 102 -5.84 -10.33 1.20
N HIS A 103 -6.95 -10.57 0.55
CA HIS A 103 -6.99 -11.23 -0.77
C HIS A 103 -6.12 -10.48 -1.79
N SER A 104 -6.27 -9.17 -1.87
CA SER A 104 -5.49 -8.34 -2.79
C SER A 104 -4.00 -8.30 -2.40
N ALA A 105 -3.67 -8.21 -1.12
CA ALA A 105 -2.28 -8.22 -0.66
C ALA A 105 -1.59 -9.56 -0.95
N MET A 106 -2.27 -10.69 -0.75
CA MET A 106 -1.76 -12.01 -1.09
C MET A 106 -1.52 -12.15 -2.59
N LEU A 107 -2.44 -11.70 -3.42
CA LEU A 107 -2.25 -11.71 -4.88
C LEU A 107 -1.06 -10.84 -5.29
N ALA A 108 -0.94 -9.63 -4.75
CA ALA A 108 0.20 -8.75 -5.05
C ALA A 108 1.54 -9.39 -4.65
N GLN A 109 1.57 -10.13 -3.55
CA GLN A 109 2.75 -10.87 -3.10
C GLN A 109 3.09 -12.04 -4.04
N ILE A 110 2.09 -12.81 -4.49
CA ILE A 110 2.30 -13.92 -5.43
C ILE A 110 2.92 -13.45 -6.74
N PHE A 111 2.49 -12.28 -7.23
CA PHE A 111 3.04 -11.68 -8.46
C PHE A 111 4.34 -10.90 -8.22
N SER A 112 4.77 -10.76 -6.99
CA SER A 112 6.05 -10.13 -6.65
C SER A 112 7.23 -11.02 -7.09
N PRO A 113 8.34 -10.44 -7.56
CA PRO A 113 9.55 -11.21 -7.83
C PRO A 113 9.97 -12.02 -6.59
N ASN A 114 10.26 -13.30 -6.80
CA ASN A 114 10.61 -14.26 -5.73
C ASN A 114 9.53 -14.46 -4.63
N HIS A 115 8.31 -14.03 -4.87
CA HIS A 115 7.21 -14.05 -3.90
C HIS A 115 7.55 -13.32 -2.58
N PHE A 116 8.43 -12.31 -2.64
CA PHE A 116 8.97 -11.64 -1.47
C PHE A 116 8.89 -10.11 -1.61
N GLY A 117 7.68 -9.60 -1.53
CA GLY A 117 7.43 -8.16 -1.56
C GLY A 117 7.29 -7.60 -0.15
N VAL A 118 8.33 -6.97 0.40
CA VAL A 118 8.32 -6.33 1.74
C VAL A 118 7.06 -5.50 1.99
N PRO A 119 6.60 -4.61 1.07
CA PRO A 119 5.38 -3.84 1.29
C PRO A 119 4.15 -4.71 1.51
N TYR A 120 4.01 -5.80 0.77
CA TYR A 120 2.86 -6.69 0.88
C TYR A 120 2.89 -7.54 2.14
N LEU A 121 4.09 -7.96 2.58
CA LEU A 121 4.28 -8.63 3.88
C LEU A 121 3.92 -7.69 5.03
N LYS A 122 4.31 -6.42 4.97
CA LYS A 122 3.88 -5.39 5.92
C LYS A 122 2.36 -5.30 5.98
N ARG A 123 1.70 -5.19 4.81
CA ARG A 123 0.23 -5.11 4.74
C ARG A 123 -0.45 -6.35 5.31
N LEU A 124 0.05 -7.55 5.00
CA LEU A 124 -0.48 -8.80 5.56
C LEU A 124 -0.30 -8.88 7.08
N ALA A 125 0.82 -8.41 7.61
CA ALA A 125 1.02 -8.30 9.06
C ALA A 125 -0.01 -7.36 9.70
N GLN A 126 -0.22 -6.17 9.13
CA GLN A 126 -1.20 -5.19 9.63
C GLN A 126 -2.63 -5.74 9.62
N ILE A 127 -3.05 -6.38 8.51
CA ILE A 127 -4.39 -6.98 8.39
C ILE A 127 -4.60 -8.03 9.48
N ASN A 128 -3.62 -8.90 9.71
CA ASN A 128 -3.73 -9.95 10.73
C ASN A 128 -3.75 -9.36 12.16
N LEU A 129 -3.05 -8.25 12.40
CA LEU A 129 -3.14 -7.51 13.67
C LEU A 129 -4.54 -6.89 13.87
N VAL A 130 -5.13 -6.29 12.83
CA VAL A 130 -6.50 -5.74 12.90
C VAL A 130 -7.50 -6.85 13.21
N ASN A 131 -7.38 -8.01 12.55
CA ASN A 131 -8.24 -9.17 12.75
C ASN A 131 -8.00 -9.91 14.09
N GLY A 132 -7.00 -9.51 14.89
CA GLY A 132 -6.63 -10.19 16.12
C GLY A 132 -5.99 -11.57 15.92
N GLN A 133 -5.50 -11.85 14.71
CA GLN A 133 -4.84 -13.11 14.35
C GLN A 133 -3.34 -13.03 14.67
N GLU A 134 -3.01 -12.95 15.97
CA GLU A 134 -1.64 -12.67 16.43
C GLU A 134 -0.60 -13.68 15.92
N GLU A 135 -0.93 -14.96 15.87
CA GLU A 135 0.00 -15.99 15.39
C GLU A 135 0.35 -15.81 13.91
N ALA A 136 -0.64 -15.47 13.09
CA ALA A 136 -0.41 -15.18 11.67
C ALA A 136 0.40 -13.89 11.52
N ALA A 137 0.06 -12.83 12.27
CA ALA A 137 0.84 -11.60 12.29
C ALA A 137 2.32 -11.86 12.65
N ARG A 138 2.59 -12.66 13.71
CA ARG A 138 3.96 -13.02 14.11
C ARG A 138 4.77 -13.73 13.02
N LYS A 139 4.12 -14.53 12.15
CA LYS A 139 4.81 -15.17 11.01
C LYS A 139 5.31 -14.12 10.00
N TYR A 140 4.44 -13.16 9.62
CA TYR A 140 4.84 -12.08 8.71
C TYR A 140 5.89 -11.17 9.33
N LEU A 141 5.74 -10.82 10.62
CA LEU A 141 6.73 -9.99 11.34
C LEU A 141 8.10 -10.69 11.42
N ARG A 142 8.14 -12.02 11.57
CA ARG A 142 9.40 -12.78 11.55
C ARG A 142 10.08 -12.70 10.18
N LEU A 143 9.33 -12.88 9.09
CA LEU A 143 9.87 -12.72 7.73
C LEU A 143 10.41 -11.31 7.51
N LEU A 144 9.69 -10.30 7.96
CA LEU A 144 10.12 -8.91 7.87
C LEU A 144 11.34 -8.58 8.73
N SER A 145 11.54 -9.27 9.86
CA SER A 145 12.71 -9.06 10.72
C SER A 145 14.02 -9.55 10.10
N GLU A 146 13.95 -10.37 9.05
CA GLU A 146 15.09 -10.82 8.26
C GLU A 146 15.47 -9.83 7.15
N GLU A 147 14.62 -8.81 6.90
CA GLU A 147 14.80 -7.80 5.87
C GLU A 147 15.43 -6.52 6.42
N ASN A 148 16.45 -6.03 5.74
CA ASN A 148 17.15 -4.81 6.14
C ASN A 148 16.24 -3.59 6.17
N GLY A 149 16.29 -2.83 7.25
CA GLY A 149 15.52 -1.59 7.43
C GLY A 149 14.07 -1.81 7.89
N CYS A 150 13.70 -3.03 8.27
CA CYS A 150 12.37 -3.33 8.81
C CYS A 150 12.36 -3.46 10.35
N GLU A 151 13.50 -3.35 11.02
CA GLU A 151 13.65 -3.66 12.45
C GLU A 151 12.76 -2.78 13.33
N GLU A 152 12.77 -1.47 13.11
CA GLU A 152 11.96 -0.51 13.87
C GLU A 152 10.47 -0.74 13.60
N TRP A 153 10.10 -0.89 12.33
CA TRP A 153 8.73 -1.15 11.90
C TRP A 153 8.17 -2.43 12.54
N VAL A 154 8.96 -3.49 12.60
CA VAL A 154 8.60 -4.77 13.22
C VAL A 154 8.48 -4.63 14.74
N SER A 155 9.44 -3.95 15.39
CA SER A 155 9.42 -3.78 16.85
C SER A 155 8.18 -3.07 17.35
N ASP A 156 7.70 -2.09 16.60
CA ASP A 156 6.49 -1.32 16.91
C ASP A 156 5.19 -2.14 16.83
N ARG A 157 5.21 -3.30 16.16
CA ARG A 157 4.03 -4.10 15.82
C ARG A 157 4.02 -5.50 16.43
N ILE A 158 4.90 -5.78 17.38
CA ILE A 158 4.89 -7.07 18.08
C ILE A 158 3.60 -7.20 18.90
N PRO A 159 2.77 -8.26 18.67
CA PRO A 159 1.53 -8.44 19.41
C PRO A 159 1.73 -8.43 20.93
N GLY A 160 0.99 -7.54 21.60
CA GLY A 160 1.08 -7.30 23.03
C GLY A 160 2.11 -6.24 23.46
N GLN A 161 2.94 -5.74 22.51
CA GLN A 161 3.95 -4.71 22.75
C GLN A 161 3.87 -3.57 21.72
N GLU A 162 2.72 -3.46 21.05
CA GLU A 162 2.53 -2.45 20.00
C GLU A 162 2.77 -1.04 20.54
N SER A 163 3.39 -0.19 19.72
CA SER A 163 3.54 1.22 19.99
C SER A 163 2.18 1.91 20.13
N ARG A 164 2.15 3.08 20.75
CA ARG A 164 0.91 3.84 20.93
C ARG A 164 0.25 4.16 19.59
N ALA A 165 1.03 4.57 18.60
CA ALA A 165 0.52 4.91 17.27
C ALA A 165 -0.12 3.71 16.58
N VAL A 166 0.49 2.52 16.67
CA VAL A 166 -0.07 1.27 16.14
C VAL A 166 -1.36 0.90 16.85
N LYS A 167 -1.44 1.03 18.17
CA LYS A 167 -2.69 0.76 18.92
C LYS A 167 -3.83 1.68 18.49
N GLU A 168 -3.55 2.95 18.26
CA GLU A 168 -4.55 3.91 17.76
C GLU A 168 -4.99 3.55 16.33
N GLU A 169 -4.07 3.17 15.43
CA GLU A 169 -4.38 2.65 14.09
C GLU A 169 -5.31 1.43 14.16
N LEU A 170 -4.92 0.40 14.93
CA LEU A 170 -5.70 -0.82 15.08
C LEU A 170 -7.09 -0.57 15.67
N ALA A 171 -7.22 0.36 16.60
CA ALA A 171 -8.51 0.73 17.21
C ALA A 171 -9.45 1.43 16.21
N THR A 172 -8.89 2.17 15.25
CA THR A 172 -9.68 2.87 14.24
C THR A 172 -10.22 1.90 13.16
N LEU A 173 -9.50 0.80 12.91
CA LEU A 173 -9.82 -0.17 11.84
C LEU A 173 -10.63 -1.39 12.32
N ARG A 174 -10.77 -1.59 13.62
CA ARG A 174 -11.60 -2.65 14.26
C ARG A 174 -13.05 -2.22 14.44
#